data_64bff23c9b5686d505ab71d9feef20c7
#
_entry.id   64bff23c9b5686d505ab71d9feef20c7
#
_cell.length_a   1.000
_cell.length_b   1.000
_cell.length_c   1.000
_cell.angle_alpha   90.00
_cell.angle_beta   90.00
_cell.angle_gamma   90.00
#
_symmetry.space_group_name_H-M   'P 1'
#
loop_
_entity.id
_entity.type
_entity.pdbx_description
1 polymer ?
#
loop_
_entity_poly.entity_id
_entity_poly.type
_entity_poly.pdbx_seq_one_letter_code
_entity_poly.pdbx_strand_id
1 'polypeptide(L)'
;MGCTISAEDKAAVERSKMIDKNLREDREKSSREVKLLLLGMKASFTICVWLIIHEDGYSEEECKQYQVVVYSNTIQSIMAIIRAMGRLKIDFGDAARADDARQLFTLASTAEEGVMSAELSRVVRRLWSDQGVQACFDRSREYQLNDSAAYYLNDLDRICESGYVPTQQDVLRTRVKTTGIVETHFTFKDLYFKSDVRCGGQRSERKKWIHCFEGVTAIIFCVALSDYDLMLAEDEEMNRMHESMKLFDSICNNKWFTQTSIILFLNKKDLFEEKVTRSPLTICYPEYTGGHSYEEAAAYIQCQFEDLNKRKDTKEIYTHFTCATDTKNVQFVFDAVTDVIIKFNLREIGLY
;
A
#
# COMPACT_ATOMS: atom_id res chain seq x y z
N MET A 1 -50.95 -50.34 -14.37
CA MET A 1 -51.47 -49.11 -13.69
C MET A 1 -50.39 -48.04 -13.86
N GLY A 2 -50.64 -47.13 -14.82
CA GLY A 2 -49.70 -46.01 -15.03
C GLY A 2 -50.10 -44.88 -14.09
N CYS A 3 -49.26 -44.57 -13.14
CA CYS A 3 -49.45 -43.37 -12.30
C CYS A 3 -49.15 -42.14 -13.14
N THR A 4 -50.19 -41.44 -13.55
CA THR A 4 -50.07 -40.10 -14.18
C THR A 4 -49.75 -39.09 -13.08
N ILE A 5 -48.49 -38.64 -13.10
CA ILE A 5 -48.02 -37.56 -12.22
C ILE A 5 -48.87 -36.31 -12.55
N SER A 6 -49.44 -35.69 -11.54
CA SER A 6 -50.28 -34.49 -11.71
C SER A 6 -49.49 -33.32 -12.31
N ALA A 7 -50.16 -32.36 -12.95
CA ALA A 7 -49.51 -31.17 -13.51
C ALA A 7 -48.79 -30.34 -12.40
N GLU A 8 -49.34 -30.34 -11.18
CA GLU A 8 -48.76 -29.71 -10.01
C GLU A 8 -47.47 -30.41 -9.55
N ASP A 9 -47.42 -31.76 -9.55
CA ASP A 9 -46.23 -32.53 -9.22
C ASP A 9 -45.10 -32.33 -10.25
N LYS A 10 -45.43 -32.23 -11.53
CA LYS A 10 -44.44 -31.90 -12.59
C LYS A 10 -43.88 -30.51 -12.40
N ALA A 11 -44.69 -29.51 -12.09
CA ALA A 11 -44.27 -28.15 -11.81
C ALA A 11 -43.40 -28.08 -10.53
N ALA A 12 -43.69 -28.87 -9.51
CA ALA A 12 -42.92 -28.98 -8.28
C ALA A 12 -41.53 -29.60 -8.57
N VAL A 13 -41.44 -30.66 -9.39
CA VAL A 13 -40.19 -31.31 -9.79
C VAL A 13 -39.30 -30.36 -10.66
N GLU A 14 -39.92 -29.61 -11.57
CA GLU A 14 -39.17 -28.61 -12.37
C GLU A 14 -38.63 -27.48 -11.51
N ARG A 15 -39.44 -26.99 -10.55
CA ARG A 15 -38.99 -25.97 -9.58
C ARG A 15 -37.81 -26.48 -8.71
N SER A 16 -37.90 -27.72 -8.22
CA SER A 16 -36.82 -28.35 -7.47
C SER A 16 -35.53 -28.46 -8.29
N LYS A 17 -35.64 -28.91 -9.55
CA LYS A 17 -34.46 -28.99 -10.46
C LYS A 17 -33.85 -27.61 -10.73
N MET A 18 -34.66 -26.57 -10.87
CA MET A 18 -34.17 -25.21 -11.08
C MET A 18 -33.47 -24.68 -9.82
N ILE A 19 -34.03 -24.97 -8.64
CA ILE A 19 -33.38 -24.64 -7.35
C ILE A 19 -32.04 -25.38 -7.22
N ASP A 20 -32.01 -26.69 -7.51
CA ASP A 20 -30.79 -27.49 -7.45
C ASP A 20 -29.68 -26.96 -8.42
N LYS A 21 -30.13 -26.56 -9.64
CA LYS A 21 -29.21 -25.94 -10.59
C LYS A 21 -28.67 -24.61 -10.10
N ASN A 22 -29.55 -23.74 -9.60
CA ASN A 22 -29.10 -22.44 -9.04
C ASN A 22 -28.18 -22.62 -7.84
N LEU A 23 -28.47 -23.57 -6.95
CA LEU A 23 -27.61 -23.90 -5.81
C LEU A 23 -26.25 -24.44 -6.23
N ARG A 24 -26.16 -25.20 -7.33
CA ARG A 24 -24.87 -25.64 -7.89
C ARG A 24 -24.10 -24.47 -8.47
N GLU A 25 -24.74 -23.62 -9.27
CA GLU A 25 -24.13 -22.42 -9.84
C GLU A 25 -23.66 -21.45 -8.75
N ASP A 26 -24.43 -21.27 -7.68
CA ASP A 26 -24.07 -20.45 -6.53
C ASP A 26 -22.90 -21.06 -5.75
N ARG A 27 -22.85 -22.39 -5.59
CA ARG A 27 -21.69 -23.09 -4.99
C ARG A 27 -20.45 -22.96 -5.85
N GLU A 28 -20.56 -23.11 -7.17
CA GLU A 28 -19.42 -22.94 -8.08
C GLU A 28 -18.90 -21.51 -8.06
N LYS A 29 -19.76 -20.50 -8.01
CA LYS A 29 -19.38 -19.10 -7.82
C LYS A 29 -18.72 -18.88 -6.48
N SER A 30 -19.32 -19.35 -5.40
CA SER A 30 -18.80 -19.20 -4.04
C SER A 30 -17.46 -19.91 -3.84
N SER A 31 -17.24 -21.07 -4.50
CA SER A 31 -15.96 -21.78 -4.44
C SER A 31 -14.82 -21.06 -5.19
N ARG A 32 -15.16 -20.14 -6.08
CA ARG A 32 -14.18 -19.30 -6.82
C ARG A 32 -14.04 -17.90 -6.21
N GLU A 33 -14.86 -17.56 -5.22
CA GLU A 33 -14.77 -16.26 -4.55
C GLU A 33 -13.70 -16.27 -3.48
N VAL A 34 -12.77 -15.31 -3.58
CA VAL A 34 -11.68 -15.12 -2.63
C VAL A 34 -11.82 -13.75 -1.99
N LYS A 35 -12.14 -13.74 -0.71
CA LYS A 35 -12.19 -12.49 0.06
C LYS A 35 -10.83 -12.18 0.64
N LEU A 36 -10.19 -11.13 0.11
CA LEU A 36 -8.91 -10.62 0.59
C LEU A 36 -9.12 -9.43 1.51
N LEU A 37 -8.44 -9.43 2.64
CA LEU A 37 -8.34 -8.27 3.51
C LEU A 37 -6.93 -7.69 3.42
N LEU A 38 -6.81 -6.49 2.86
CA LEU A 38 -5.54 -5.78 2.76
C LEU A 38 -5.37 -4.83 3.93
N LEU A 39 -4.37 -5.07 4.76
CA LEU A 39 -4.04 -4.27 5.93
C LEU A 39 -2.62 -3.73 5.85
N GLY A 40 -2.36 -2.57 6.44
CA GLY A 40 -1.02 -2.00 6.52
C GLY A 40 -0.95 -0.50 6.34
N MET A 41 0.24 0.04 6.33
CA MET A 41 0.43 1.46 6.59
C MET A 41 0.38 2.38 5.36
N LYS A 42 0.15 1.96 4.09
CA LYS A 42 0.03 2.93 2.96
C LYS A 42 -0.65 2.40 1.69
N ALA A 43 -1.37 3.30 1.04
CA ALA A 43 -2.20 3.12 -0.15
C ALA A 43 -1.47 2.67 -1.43
N SER A 44 -0.16 2.83 -1.52
CA SER A 44 0.62 2.54 -2.75
C SER A 44 0.49 1.08 -3.22
N PHE A 45 0.31 0.14 -2.29
CA PHE A 45 0.14 -1.27 -2.64
C PHE A 45 -1.21 -1.55 -3.32
N THR A 46 -2.26 -0.82 -2.98
CA THR A 46 -3.58 -0.95 -3.62
C THR A 46 -3.51 -0.60 -5.10
N ILE A 47 -2.78 0.46 -5.42
CA ILE A 47 -2.56 0.90 -6.82
C ILE A 47 -1.79 -0.18 -7.58
N CYS A 48 -0.85 -0.87 -6.94
CA CYS A 48 -0.05 -1.93 -7.56
C CYS A 48 -0.84 -3.20 -7.79
N VAL A 49 -1.67 -3.62 -6.84
CA VAL A 49 -2.61 -4.73 -7.03
C VAL A 49 -3.57 -4.41 -8.16
N TRP A 50 -4.05 -3.16 -8.24
CA TRP A 50 -4.93 -2.72 -9.31
C TRP A 50 -4.27 -2.82 -10.70
N LEU A 51 -2.96 -2.47 -10.81
CA LEU A 51 -2.19 -2.62 -12.06
C LEU A 51 -1.97 -4.06 -12.49
N ILE A 52 -1.85 -4.99 -11.55
CA ILE A 52 -1.69 -6.41 -11.85
C ILE A 52 -2.98 -6.98 -12.41
N ILE A 53 -4.10 -6.47 -11.94
CA ILE A 53 -5.43 -6.88 -12.34
C ILE A 53 -5.74 -6.43 -13.77
N HIS A 54 -5.21 -5.30 -14.17
CA HIS A 54 -5.29 -4.78 -15.54
C HIS A 54 -3.98 -5.13 -16.25
N GLU A 55 -3.92 -6.28 -16.88
CA GLU A 55 -2.73 -6.82 -17.58
C GLU A 55 -2.08 -5.81 -18.55
N ASP A 56 -2.86 -4.87 -19.07
CA ASP A 56 -2.41 -3.81 -19.99
C ASP A 56 -1.92 -2.51 -19.28
N GLY A 57 -1.97 -2.45 -17.93
CA GLY A 57 -1.62 -1.23 -17.17
C GLY A 57 -2.67 -0.12 -17.28
N TYR A 58 -2.29 1.11 -16.90
CA TYR A 58 -3.15 2.29 -17.04
C TYR A 58 -3.16 2.77 -18.51
N SER A 59 -4.35 3.05 -19.02
CA SER A 59 -4.49 3.80 -20.28
C SER A 59 -3.98 5.24 -20.11
N GLU A 60 -3.68 5.91 -21.21
CA GLU A 60 -3.24 7.31 -21.19
C GLU A 60 -4.29 8.23 -20.52
N GLU A 61 -5.57 7.96 -20.76
CA GLU A 61 -6.69 8.73 -20.18
C GLU A 61 -6.75 8.54 -18.64
N GLU A 62 -6.54 7.32 -18.16
CA GLU A 62 -6.47 7.05 -16.73
C GLU A 62 -5.23 7.70 -16.11
N CYS A 63 -4.06 7.59 -16.74
CA CYS A 63 -2.86 8.28 -16.30
C CYS A 63 -3.08 9.78 -16.16
N LYS A 64 -3.77 10.40 -17.13
CA LYS A 64 -4.07 11.83 -17.14
C LYS A 64 -4.89 12.28 -15.93
N GLN A 65 -5.78 11.43 -15.42
CA GLN A 65 -6.56 11.72 -14.20
C GLN A 65 -5.66 11.87 -12.95
N TYR A 66 -4.50 11.23 -12.94
CA TYR A 66 -3.54 11.33 -11.84
C TYR A 66 -2.65 12.58 -11.91
N GLN A 67 -2.70 13.37 -12.98
CA GLN A 67 -1.89 14.58 -13.13
C GLN A 67 -2.05 15.54 -11.92
N VAL A 68 -3.29 15.77 -11.51
CA VAL A 68 -3.65 16.60 -10.34
C VAL A 68 -2.99 16.04 -9.07
N VAL A 69 -2.98 14.72 -8.91
CA VAL A 69 -2.39 14.05 -7.74
C VAL A 69 -0.86 14.18 -7.74
N VAL A 70 -0.21 14.03 -8.90
CA VAL A 70 1.24 14.21 -9.05
C VAL A 70 1.64 15.63 -8.69
N TYR A 71 0.94 16.63 -9.21
CA TYR A 71 1.19 18.05 -8.88
C TYR A 71 1.01 18.32 -7.38
N SER A 72 -0.10 17.85 -6.81
CA SER A 72 -0.35 18.01 -5.38
C SER A 72 0.73 17.34 -4.52
N ASN A 73 1.17 16.12 -4.88
CA ASN A 73 2.25 15.42 -4.18
C ASN A 73 3.59 16.17 -4.27
N THR A 74 3.89 16.72 -5.43
CA THR A 74 5.12 17.53 -5.66
C THR A 74 5.13 18.79 -4.81
N ILE A 75 4.02 19.57 -4.85
CA ILE A 75 3.87 20.81 -4.10
C ILE A 75 3.92 20.53 -2.59
N GLN A 76 3.18 19.53 -2.11
CA GLN A 76 3.18 19.18 -0.70
C GLN A 76 4.54 18.70 -0.21
N SER A 77 5.32 18.01 -1.05
CA SER A 77 6.66 17.56 -0.71
C SER A 77 7.61 18.73 -0.46
N ILE A 78 7.69 19.68 -1.38
CA ILE A 78 8.57 20.85 -1.20
C ILE A 78 8.09 21.73 -0.01
N MET A 79 6.78 21.90 0.17
CA MET A 79 6.22 22.63 1.32
C MET A 79 6.57 21.95 2.64
N ALA A 80 6.57 20.61 2.70
CA ALA A 80 6.96 19.87 3.91
C ALA A 80 8.43 20.08 4.24
N ILE A 81 9.32 20.08 3.24
CA ILE A 81 10.75 20.35 3.42
C ILE A 81 10.97 21.77 3.94
N ILE A 82 10.36 22.77 3.31
CA ILE A 82 10.50 24.18 3.73
C ILE A 82 9.99 24.41 5.17
N ARG A 83 8.86 23.78 5.53
CA ARG A 83 8.38 23.84 6.94
C ARG A 83 9.36 23.17 7.92
N ALA A 84 9.98 22.07 7.49
CA ALA A 84 10.95 21.35 8.31
C ALA A 84 12.24 22.17 8.51
N MET A 85 12.69 22.95 7.50
CA MET A 85 13.85 23.85 7.63
C MET A 85 13.69 24.78 8.84
N GLY A 86 12.54 25.44 8.99
CA GLY A 86 12.28 26.33 10.13
C GLY A 86 12.34 25.60 11.47
N ARG A 87 11.80 24.38 11.56
CA ARG A 87 11.82 23.55 12.77
C ARG A 87 13.24 23.01 13.08
N LEU A 88 13.97 22.62 12.07
CA LEU A 88 15.33 22.07 12.19
C LEU A 88 16.41 23.15 12.25
N LYS A 89 16.02 24.43 12.14
CA LYS A 89 16.92 25.61 12.14
C LYS A 89 18.00 25.49 11.05
N ILE A 90 17.57 25.14 9.84
CA ILE A 90 18.42 25.08 8.66
C ILE A 90 18.10 26.32 7.82
N ASP A 91 19.10 27.14 7.54
CA ASP A 91 18.98 28.31 6.69
C ASP A 91 19.07 27.97 5.21
N PHE A 92 18.53 28.82 4.34
CA PHE A 92 18.73 28.72 2.90
C PHE A 92 20.19 28.99 2.55
N GLY A 93 20.69 28.30 1.54
CA GLY A 93 22.02 28.55 0.98
C GLY A 93 22.12 29.91 0.31
N ASP A 94 21.01 30.37 -0.32
CA ASP A 94 20.84 31.72 -0.87
C ASP A 94 19.71 32.44 -0.13
N ALA A 95 19.98 33.59 0.46
CA ALA A 95 19.01 34.39 1.20
C ALA A 95 17.76 34.76 0.35
N ALA A 96 17.90 34.90 -0.96
CA ALA A 96 16.79 35.17 -1.87
C ALA A 96 15.72 34.04 -1.89
N ARG A 97 16.08 32.83 -1.46
CA ARG A 97 15.16 31.67 -1.37
C ARG A 97 14.08 31.88 -0.30
N ALA A 98 14.32 32.75 0.67
CA ALA A 98 13.28 33.09 1.65
C ALA A 98 12.06 33.76 1.01
N ASP A 99 12.25 34.55 -0.03
CA ASP A 99 11.17 35.16 -0.81
C ASP A 99 10.45 34.11 -1.66
N ASP A 100 11.20 33.20 -2.29
CA ASP A 100 10.65 32.06 -3.01
C ASP A 100 9.80 31.17 -2.10
N ALA A 101 10.24 30.94 -0.88
CA ALA A 101 9.48 30.17 0.11
C ALA A 101 8.15 30.85 0.46
N ARG A 102 8.14 32.16 0.66
CA ARG A 102 6.89 32.92 0.89
C ARG A 102 5.95 32.83 -0.31
N GLN A 103 6.53 33.00 -1.52
CA GLN A 103 5.78 32.91 -2.78
C GLN A 103 5.20 31.50 -2.98
N LEU A 104 5.94 30.43 -2.67
CA LEU A 104 5.46 29.05 -2.70
C LEU A 104 4.16 28.90 -1.92
N PHE A 105 4.14 29.32 -0.65
CA PHE A 105 2.96 29.16 0.21
C PHE A 105 1.77 30.00 -0.29
N THR A 106 2.02 31.20 -0.82
CA THR A 106 0.98 32.05 -1.39
C THR A 106 0.38 31.42 -2.64
N LEU A 107 1.21 31.01 -3.59
CA LEU A 107 0.77 30.40 -4.85
C LEU A 107 0.06 29.05 -4.58
N ALA A 108 0.58 28.23 -3.69
CA ALA A 108 -0.04 26.95 -3.34
C ALA A 108 -1.40 27.11 -2.64
N SER A 109 -1.65 28.22 -1.94
CA SER A 109 -2.94 28.49 -1.30
C SER A 109 -3.99 29.10 -2.24
N THR A 110 -3.56 29.71 -3.33
CA THR A 110 -4.43 30.39 -4.30
C THR A 110 -4.63 29.59 -5.60
N ALA A 111 -3.76 28.59 -5.86
CA ALA A 111 -3.89 27.72 -7.01
C ALA A 111 -5.16 26.84 -6.85
N GLU A 112 -5.86 26.63 -7.96
CA GLU A 112 -6.83 25.54 -8.05
C GLU A 112 -6.14 24.22 -7.67
N GLU A 113 -6.80 23.38 -6.88
CA GLU A 113 -6.21 22.11 -6.42
C GLU A 113 -5.66 21.32 -7.61
N GLY A 114 -4.34 21.07 -7.59
CA GLY A 114 -3.70 20.24 -8.62
C GLY A 114 -3.32 20.94 -9.91
N VAL A 115 -3.16 22.26 -9.92
CA VAL A 115 -2.60 23.00 -11.07
C VAL A 115 -1.17 23.43 -10.76
N MET A 116 -0.23 23.08 -11.65
CA MET A 116 1.15 23.52 -11.60
C MET A 116 1.35 24.70 -12.55
N SER A 117 1.19 25.94 -12.06
CA SER A 117 1.44 27.11 -12.86
C SER A 117 2.92 27.26 -13.22
N ALA A 118 3.22 27.94 -14.34
CA ALA A 118 4.60 28.21 -14.75
C ALA A 118 5.39 29.03 -13.69
N GLU A 119 4.71 29.87 -12.94
CA GLU A 119 5.31 30.63 -11.86
C GLU A 119 5.66 29.72 -10.67
N LEU A 120 4.71 28.89 -10.23
CA LEU A 120 4.91 27.92 -9.14
C LEU A 120 6.03 26.94 -9.48
N SER A 121 6.06 26.40 -10.71
CA SER A 121 7.13 25.54 -11.21
C SER A 121 8.51 26.17 -11.08
N ARG A 122 8.65 27.44 -11.48
CA ARG A 122 9.93 28.18 -11.36
C ARG A 122 10.36 28.35 -9.90
N VAL A 123 9.43 28.67 -9.02
CA VAL A 123 9.68 28.81 -7.58
C VAL A 123 10.14 27.46 -6.99
N VAL A 124 9.43 26.38 -7.28
CA VAL A 124 9.78 25.04 -6.78
C VAL A 124 11.16 24.60 -7.26
N ARG A 125 11.51 24.85 -8.54
CA ARG A 125 12.85 24.52 -9.06
C ARG A 125 13.97 25.26 -8.34
N ARG A 126 13.82 26.58 -8.11
CA ARG A 126 14.83 27.38 -7.39
C ARG A 126 14.99 26.91 -5.96
N LEU A 127 13.90 26.60 -5.28
CA LEU A 127 13.94 26.06 -3.92
C LEU A 127 14.61 24.68 -3.89
N TRP A 128 14.24 23.79 -4.80
CA TRP A 128 14.82 22.43 -4.83
C TRP A 128 16.33 22.44 -5.11
N SER A 129 16.82 23.39 -5.89
CA SER A 129 18.24 23.54 -6.19
C SER A 129 19.05 24.20 -5.06
N ASP A 130 18.42 24.68 -4.01
CA ASP A 130 19.09 25.35 -2.89
C ASP A 130 19.79 24.33 -1.96
N GLN A 131 21.03 24.64 -1.55
CA GLN A 131 21.84 23.76 -0.70
C GLN A 131 21.22 23.54 0.69
N GLY A 132 20.59 24.56 1.27
CA GLY A 132 19.89 24.44 2.55
C GLY A 132 18.70 23.52 2.46
N VAL A 133 17.94 23.60 1.35
CA VAL A 133 16.81 22.72 1.06
C VAL A 133 17.26 21.27 0.90
N GLN A 134 18.38 21.03 0.18
CA GLN A 134 18.97 19.69 0.03
C GLN A 134 19.48 19.15 1.38
N ALA A 135 20.16 19.96 2.19
CA ALA A 135 20.59 19.56 3.53
C ALA A 135 19.41 19.20 4.44
N CYS A 136 18.26 19.90 4.32
CA CYS A 136 17.05 19.53 5.02
C CYS A 136 16.46 18.22 4.50
N PHE A 137 16.48 17.99 3.20
CA PHE A 137 16.03 16.75 2.58
C PHE A 137 16.84 15.55 3.06
N ASP A 138 18.16 15.65 3.21
CA ASP A 138 19.02 14.59 3.74
C ASP A 138 18.65 14.20 5.18
N ARG A 139 18.01 15.11 5.91
CA ARG A 139 17.46 14.88 7.25
C ARG A 139 15.98 14.52 7.26
N SER A 140 15.44 14.03 6.15
CA SER A 140 14.01 13.70 5.97
C SER A 140 13.45 12.68 6.95
N ARG A 141 14.30 11.90 7.63
CA ARG A 141 13.89 11.00 8.73
C ARG A 141 13.34 11.74 9.97
N GLU A 142 13.71 13.02 10.14
CA GLU A 142 13.34 13.83 11.31
C GLU A 142 11.96 14.50 11.16
N TYR A 143 11.30 14.32 10.02
CA TYR A 143 9.97 14.84 9.75
C TYR A 143 9.18 13.97 8.79
N GLN A 144 7.89 14.31 8.60
CA GLN A 144 7.01 13.55 7.73
C GLN A 144 7.15 14.01 6.27
N LEU A 145 7.85 13.24 5.46
CA LEU A 145 7.99 13.49 4.02
C LEU A 145 7.38 12.35 3.21
N ASN A 146 6.89 12.67 2.01
CA ASN A 146 6.48 11.67 1.03
C ASN A 146 7.71 10.91 0.52
N ASP A 147 7.68 9.60 0.51
CA ASP A 147 8.79 8.76 0.03
C ASP A 147 9.14 9.01 -1.45
N SER A 148 8.18 9.49 -2.23
CA SER A 148 8.37 9.84 -3.64
C SER A 148 8.78 11.30 -3.86
N ALA A 149 9.11 12.06 -2.80
CA ALA A 149 9.45 13.47 -2.91
C ALA A 149 10.60 13.72 -3.88
N ALA A 150 11.72 13.00 -3.69
CA ALA A 150 12.88 13.13 -4.58
C ALA A 150 12.57 12.76 -6.03
N TYR A 151 11.77 11.71 -6.23
CA TYR A 151 11.37 11.27 -7.57
C TYR A 151 10.69 12.39 -8.36
N TYR A 152 9.72 13.07 -7.77
CA TYR A 152 9.02 14.17 -8.44
C TYR A 152 9.84 15.45 -8.51
N LEU A 153 10.56 15.80 -7.45
CA LEU A 153 11.33 17.04 -7.39
C LEU A 153 12.58 17.00 -8.28
N ASN A 154 13.16 15.84 -8.54
CA ASN A 154 14.26 15.68 -9.48
C ASN A 154 13.82 15.74 -10.95
N ASP A 155 12.54 15.51 -11.23
CA ASP A 155 12.02 15.41 -12.60
C ASP A 155 11.02 16.55 -12.93
N LEU A 156 11.21 17.71 -12.29
CA LEU A 156 10.36 18.89 -12.46
C LEU A 156 10.30 19.39 -13.89
N ASP A 157 11.35 19.19 -14.70
CA ASP A 157 11.37 19.62 -16.09
C ASP A 157 10.31 18.88 -16.90
N ARG A 158 10.23 17.59 -16.78
CA ARG A 158 9.21 16.76 -17.42
C ARG A 158 7.81 17.00 -16.83
N ILE A 159 7.71 17.00 -15.51
CA ILE A 159 6.42 17.12 -14.81
C ILE A 159 5.74 18.49 -15.06
N CYS A 160 6.53 19.55 -15.22
CA CYS A 160 6.03 20.89 -15.45
C CYS A 160 5.95 21.27 -16.94
N GLU A 161 6.20 20.34 -17.84
CA GLU A 161 6.09 20.59 -19.29
C GLU A 161 4.63 20.79 -19.70
N SER A 162 4.43 21.67 -20.69
CA SER A 162 3.08 21.89 -21.26
C SER A 162 2.59 20.60 -21.92
N GLY A 163 1.42 20.11 -21.50
CA GLY A 163 0.85 18.85 -21.99
C GLY A 163 1.36 17.60 -21.27
N TYR A 164 2.03 17.74 -20.14
CA TYR A 164 2.46 16.60 -19.33
C TYR A 164 1.32 15.59 -19.08
N VAL A 165 1.59 14.35 -19.39
CA VAL A 165 0.76 13.21 -19.03
C VAL A 165 1.58 12.30 -18.10
N PRO A 166 1.08 11.93 -16.92
CA PRO A 166 1.79 11.04 -16.02
C PRO A 166 2.11 9.69 -16.67
N THR A 167 3.30 9.20 -16.45
CA THR A 167 3.68 7.83 -16.79
C THR A 167 3.08 6.85 -15.77
N GLN A 168 3.07 5.55 -16.08
CA GLN A 168 2.68 4.53 -15.10
C GLN A 168 3.51 4.62 -13.81
N GLN A 169 4.82 4.92 -13.93
CA GLN A 169 5.68 5.12 -12.76
C GLN A 169 5.28 6.33 -11.94
N ASP A 170 4.85 7.41 -12.56
CA ASP A 170 4.32 8.57 -11.84
C ASP A 170 3.08 8.17 -11.05
N VAL A 171 2.15 7.44 -11.67
CA VAL A 171 0.92 6.97 -11.01
C VAL A 171 1.23 6.06 -9.82
N LEU A 172 2.13 5.08 -10.00
CA LEU A 172 2.53 4.12 -8.96
C LEU A 172 3.12 4.79 -7.72
N ARG A 173 3.81 5.92 -7.92
CA ARG A 173 4.45 6.69 -6.87
C ARG A 173 3.53 7.73 -6.22
N THR A 174 2.29 7.89 -6.71
CA THR A 174 1.35 8.83 -6.11
C THR A 174 0.96 8.40 -4.71
N ARG A 175 0.77 9.38 -3.85
CA ARG A 175 0.16 9.19 -2.54
C ARG A 175 -1.23 9.82 -2.54
N VAL A 176 -2.24 8.96 -2.56
CA VAL A 176 -3.63 9.36 -2.36
C VAL A 176 -3.98 9.12 -0.89
N LYS A 177 -4.56 10.13 -0.24
CA LYS A 177 -5.09 9.96 1.12
C LYS A 177 -6.39 9.17 1.02
N THR A 178 -6.34 7.91 1.40
CA THR A 178 -7.52 7.05 1.45
C THR A 178 -8.21 7.21 2.80
N THR A 179 -9.48 7.59 2.76
CA THR A 179 -10.36 7.65 3.92
C THR A 179 -11.44 6.58 3.76
N GLY A 180 -11.61 5.73 4.77
CA GLY A 180 -12.65 4.70 4.76
C GLY A 180 -12.22 3.33 4.23
N ILE A 181 -13.21 2.51 3.88
CA ILE A 181 -13.07 1.18 3.30
C ILE A 181 -13.30 1.33 1.81
N VAL A 182 -12.35 0.87 1.00
CA VAL A 182 -12.53 0.74 -0.44
C VAL A 182 -12.65 -0.75 -0.75
N GLU A 183 -13.77 -1.16 -1.32
CA GLU A 183 -14.00 -2.51 -1.82
C GLU A 183 -13.68 -2.53 -3.31
N THR A 184 -12.88 -3.49 -3.74
CA THR A 184 -12.50 -3.65 -5.15
C THR A 184 -12.75 -5.10 -5.55
N HIS A 185 -13.39 -5.30 -6.72
CA HIS A 185 -13.67 -6.61 -7.28
C HIS A 185 -12.87 -6.81 -8.55
N PHE A 186 -12.27 -7.99 -8.70
CA PHE A 186 -11.51 -8.33 -9.89
C PHE A 186 -11.43 -9.84 -10.10
N THR A 187 -11.12 -10.25 -11.32
CA THR A 187 -10.90 -11.65 -11.68
C THR A 187 -9.43 -11.85 -12.04
N PHE A 188 -8.82 -12.90 -11.49
CA PHE A 188 -7.46 -13.29 -11.81
C PHE A 188 -7.34 -14.81 -11.75
N LYS A 189 -6.79 -15.46 -12.80
CA LYS A 189 -6.66 -16.93 -12.93
C LYS A 189 -7.96 -17.68 -12.57
N ASP A 190 -9.09 -17.26 -13.14
CA ASP A 190 -10.43 -17.84 -12.93
C ASP A 190 -10.98 -17.75 -11.48
N LEU A 191 -10.28 -17.05 -10.58
CA LEU A 191 -10.75 -16.71 -9.25
C LEU A 191 -11.36 -15.32 -9.25
N TYR A 192 -12.45 -15.17 -8.52
CA TYR A 192 -13.10 -13.89 -8.29
C TYR A 192 -12.67 -13.32 -6.96
N PHE A 193 -11.86 -12.28 -7.02
CA PHE A 193 -11.36 -11.60 -5.83
C PHE A 193 -12.28 -10.47 -5.41
N LYS A 194 -12.63 -10.49 -4.14
CA LYS A 194 -13.29 -9.41 -3.44
C LYS A 194 -12.28 -8.87 -2.42
N SER A 195 -11.71 -7.71 -2.70
CA SER A 195 -10.69 -7.12 -1.85
C SER A 195 -11.26 -5.95 -1.06
N ASP A 196 -11.32 -6.10 0.27
CA ASP A 196 -11.56 -5.01 1.19
C ASP A 196 -10.23 -4.30 1.47
N VAL A 197 -9.95 -3.27 0.70
CA VAL A 197 -8.75 -2.46 0.90
C VAL A 197 -8.99 -1.47 2.04
N ARG A 198 -8.21 -1.62 3.08
CA ARG A 198 -8.24 -0.72 4.22
C ARG A 198 -7.02 0.15 4.24
N CYS A 199 -7.25 1.38 3.92
CA CYS A 199 -6.19 2.37 3.83
C CYS A 199 -6.18 3.39 4.96
N GLY A 200 -6.78 3.12 6.07
CA GLY A 200 -6.67 3.94 7.26
C GLY A 200 -5.68 3.30 8.24
N GLY A 201 -4.37 3.41 8.02
CA GLY A 201 -3.38 2.99 9.01
C GLY A 201 -3.45 3.78 10.32
N GLN A 202 -4.18 4.88 10.32
CA GLN A 202 -4.42 5.71 11.51
C GLN A 202 -5.21 4.94 12.56
N ARG A 203 -4.81 5.04 13.80
CA ARG A 203 -5.44 4.36 14.96
C ARG A 203 -6.96 4.60 15.01
N SER A 204 -7.41 5.80 14.66
CA SER A 204 -8.83 6.18 14.64
C SER A 204 -9.68 5.41 13.64
N GLU A 205 -9.10 5.02 12.49
CA GLU A 205 -9.80 4.31 11.42
C GLU A 205 -9.94 2.81 11.69
N ARG A 206 -9.10 2.22 12.54
CA ARG A 206 -9.09 0.77 12.85
C ARG A 206 -10.39 0.26 13.47
N LYS A 207 -11.15 1.11 14.12
CA LYS A 207 -12.46 0.76 14.71
C LYS A 207 -13.47 0.33 13.65
N LYS A 208 -13.32 0.80 12.41
CA LYS A 208 -14.20 0.47 11.28
C LYS A 208 -13.91 -0.90 10.66
N TRP A 209 -12.81 -1.55 11.03
CA TRP A 209 -12.35 -2.79 10.42
C TRP A 209 -13.16 -4.02 10.77
N ILE A 210 -13.88 -3.99 11.89
CA ILE A 210 -14.60 -5.16 12.39
C ILE A 210 -15.64 -5.72 11.40
N HIS A 211 -16.25 -4.84 10.61
CA HIS A 211 -17.29 -5.23 9.63
C HIS A 211 -16.74 -5.98 8.40
N CYS A 212 -15.43 -5.97 8.17
CA CYS A 212 -14.82 -6.62 7.01
C CYS A 212 -14.17 -7.95 7.36
N PHE A 213 -14.17 -8.33 8.63
CA PHE A 213 -13.50 -9.54 9.11
C PHE A 213 -14.26 -10.83 8.83
N GLU A 214 -15.54 -10.73 8.49
CA GLU A 214 -16.37 -11.91 8.23
C GLU A 214 -16.04 -12.55 6.87
N GLY A 215 -15.81 -13.85 6.86
CA GLY A 215 -15.57 -14.63 5.65
C GLY A 215 -14.28 -14.32 4.92
N VAL A 216 -13.26 -13.80 5.60
CA VAL A 216 -11.95 -13.49 4.99
C VAL A 216 -11.18 -14.76 4.70
N THR A 217 -10.84 -15.01 3.43
CA THR A 217 -10.05 -16.15 2.97
C THR A 217 -8.57 -15.95 3.31
N ALA A 218 -8.03 -14.75 3.04
CA ALA A 218 -6.64 -14.43 3.36
C ALA A 218 -6.47 -12.96 3.73
N ILE A 219 -5.46 -12.69 4.56
CA ILE A 219 -5.05 -11.34 4.95
C ILE A 219 -3.69 -11.06 4.31
N ILE A 220 -3.61 -10.00 3.53
CA ILE A 220 -2.34 -9.44 3.07
C ILE A 220 -1.98 -8.30 4.02
N PHE A 221 -0.90 -8.47 4.75
CA PHE A 221 -0.40 -7.46 5.67
C PHE A 221 0.85 -6.78 5.10
N CYS A 222 0.75 -5.47 4.82
CA CYS A 222 1.82 -4.71 4.19
C CYS A 222 2.60 -3.89 5.22
N VAL A 223 3.92 -4.10 5.26
CA VAL A 223 4.87 -3.35 6.09
C VAL A 223 5.83 -2.60 5.17
N ALA A 224 6.05 -1.32 5.43
CA ALA A 224 7.09 -0.57 4.72
C ALA A 224 8.43 -0.77 5.45
N LEU A 225 9.36 -1.53 4.87
CA LEU A 225 10.68 -1.76 5.45
C LEU A 225 11.42 -0.44 5.73
N SER A 226 11.30 0.53 4.81
CA SER A 226 11.94 1.85 4.94
C SER A 226 11.43 2.72 6.10
N ASP A 227 10.35 2.29 6.79
CA ASP A 227 9.76 3.06 7.89
C ASP A 227 10.42 2.76 9.26
N TYR A 228 11.47 1.92 9.32
CA TYR A 228 12.12 1.49 10.56
C TYR A 228 12.75 2.64 11.38
N ASP A 229 13.18 3.72 10.74
CA ASP A 229 13.77 4.89 11.39
C ASP A 229 12.82 6.11 11.45
N LEU A 230 11.52 5.89 11.22
CA LEU A 230 10.51 6.94 11.21
C LEU A 230 9.57 6.84 12.41
N MET A 231 9.19 8.00 12.94
CA MET A 231 8.17 8.11 13.99
C MET A 231 6.78 8.29 13.38
N LEU A 232 5.74 7.94 14.13
CA LEU A 232 4.36 8.21 13.74
C LEU A 232 4.08 9.72 13.70
N ALA A 233 3.24 10.15 12.75
CA ALA A 233 2.77 11.53 12.70
C ALA A 233 1.81 11.89 13.86
N GLU A 234 1.14 10.88 14.41
CA GLU A 234 0.14 10.99 15.46
C GLU A 234 0.75 10.85 16.87
N ASP A 235 1.98 10.32 16.94
CA ASP A 235 2.66 9.97 18.20
C ASP A 235 4.17 9.96 17.94
N GLU A 236 4.83 11.09 18.18
CA GLU A 236 6.25 11.30 17.87
C GLU A 236 7.20 10.44 18.73
N GLU A 237 6.69 9.76 19.76
CA GLU A 237 7.46 8.83 20.59
C GLU A 237 7.37 7.38 20.06
N MET A 238 6.42 7.10 19.16
CA MET A 238 6.18 5.77 18.62
C MET A 238 6.84 5.56 17.24
N ASN A 239 7.77 4.61 17.17
CA ASN A 239 8.36 4.18 15.91
C ASN A 239 7.29 3.48 15.04
N ARG A 240 7.27 3.77 13.73
CA ARG A 240 6.30 3.21 12.78
C ARG A 240 6.42 1.71 12.61
N MET A 241 7.64 1.15 12.64
CA MET A 241 7.85 -0.29 12.54
C MET A 241 7.28 -1.00 13.77
N HIS A 242 7.52 -0.48 14.98
CA HIS A 242 6.97 -1.03 16.21
C HIS A 242 5.43 -0.94 16.24
N GLU A 243 4.84 0.13 15.73
CA GLU A 243 3.38 0.22 15.60
C GLU A 243 2.84 -0.82 14.60
N SER A 244 3.56 -1.04 13.49
CA SER A 244 3.22 -2.09 12.52
C SER A 244 3.30 -3.49 13.15
N MET A 245 4.32 -3.76 13.96
CA MET A 245 4.47 -5.02 14.70
C MET A 245 3.34 -5.24 15.71
N LYS A 246 2.96 -4.20 16.47
CA LYS A 246 1.80 -4.26 17.39
C LYS A 246 0.50 -4.57 16.65
N LEU A 247 0.30 -3.94 15.49
CA LEU A 247 -0.87 -4.20 14.68
C LEU A 247 -0.85 -5.62 14.12
N PHE A 248 0.30 -6.09 13.63
CA PHE A 248 0.47 -7.44 13.11
C PHE A 248 0.20 -8.49 14.20
N ASP A 249 0.76 -8.34 15.41
CA ASP A 249 0.49 -9.24 16.54
C ASP A 249 -1.01 -9.31 16.85
N SER A 250 -1.70 -8.16 16.87
CA SER A 250 -3.13 -8.10 17.13
C SER A 250 -3.98 -8.80 16.07
N ILE A 251 -3.56 -8.79 14.80
CA ILE A 251 -4.25 -9.43 13.68
C ILE A 251 -3.89 -10.91 13.61
N CYS A 252 -2.59 -11.24 13.64
CA CYS A 252 -2.08 -12.60 13.53
C CYS A 252 -2.64 -13.53 14.60
N ASN A 253 -2.74 -13.03 15.83
CA ASN A 253 -3.19 -13.80 16.99
C ASN A 253 -4.68 -13.59 17.33
N ASN A 254 -5.42 -12.92 16.47
CA ASN A 254 -6.85 -12.70 16.65
C ASN A 254 -7.63 -14.03 16.58
N LYS A 255 -8.60 -14.19 17.47
CA LYS A 255 -9.45 -15.40 17.51
C LYS A 255 -10.31 -15.57 16.24
N TRP A 256 -10.64 -14.50 15.56
CA TRP A 256 -11.43 -14.53 14.33
C TRP A 256 -10.64 -14.98 13.09
N PHE A 257 -9.30 -14.90 13.15
CA PHE A 257 -8.41 -15.26 12.04
C PHE A 257 -7.64 -16.56 12.29
N THR A 258 -8.19 -17.48 13.09
CA THR A 258 -7.51 -18.73 13.44
C THR A 258 -7.18 -19.58 12.22
N GLN A 259 -8.11 -19.64 11.26
CA GLN A 259 -8.00 -20.41 10.02
C GLN A 259 -7.61 -19.56 8.80
N THR A 260 -7.54 -18.23 8.95
CA THR A 260 -7.24 -17.32 7.84
C THR A 260 -5.73 -17.30 7.55
N SER A 261 -5.35 -17.52 6.31
CA SER A 261 -3.95 -17.41 5.87
C SER A 261 -3.45 -15.96 5.99
N ILE A 262 -2.21 -15.80 6.47
CA ILE A 262 -1.57 -14.49 6.53
C ILE A 262 -0.40 -14.44 5.55
N ILE A 263 -0.43 -13.44 4.70
CA ILE A 263 0.60 -13.13 3.73
C ILE A 263 1.23 -11.81 4.17
N LEU A 264 2.49 -11.85 4.52
CA LEU A 264 3.25 -10.69 4.98
C LEU A 264 4.05 -10.12 3.81
N PHE A 265 3.74 -8.89 3.43
CA PHE A 265 4.50 -8.15 2.44
C PHE A 265 5.43 -7.15 3.13
N LEU A 266 6.72 -7.44 3.07
CA LEU A 266 7.79 -6.54 3.46
C LEU A 266 8.13 -5.66 2.26
N ASN A 267 7.41 -4.56 2.14
CA ASN A 267 7.42 -3.67 0.98
C ASN A 267 8.47 -2.58 1.07
N LYS A 268 8.75 -1.91 -0.06
CA LYS A 268 9.76 -0.86 -0.24
C LYS A 268 11.18 -1.37 0.02
N LYS A 269 11.46 -2.59 -0.43
CA LYS A 269 12.78 -3.20 -0.31
C LYS A 269 13.88 -2.34 -0.95
N ASP A 270 13.56 -1.67 -2.07
CA ASP A 270 14.42 -0.74 -2.80
C ASP A 270 14.86 0.44 -1.93
N LEU A 271 13.92 1.13 -1.31
CA LEU A 271 14.21 2.24 -0.40
C LEU A 271 14.91 1.78 0.90
N PHE A 272 14.59 0.58 1.36
CA PHE A 272 15.24 0.02 2.54
C PHE A 272 16.70 -0.32 2.26
N GLU A 273 17.01 -0.93 1.12
CA GLU A 273 18.38 -1.26 0.68
C GLU A 273 19.25 -0.01 0.64
N GLU A 274 18.75 1.08 0.06
CA GLU A 274 19.45 2.35 0.04
C GLU A 274 19.65 2.95 1.45
N LYS A 275 18.62 2.83 2.29
CA LYS A 275 18.55 3.52 3.58
C LYS A 275 19.38 2.84 4.66
N VAL A 276 19.42 1.50 4.69
CA VAL A 276 20.13 0.73 5.71
C VAL A 276 21.66 0.97 5.69
N THR A 277 22.20 1.38 4.55
CA THR A 277 23.60 1.74 4.41
C THR A 277 23.98 3.03 5.14
N ARG A 278 23.02 3.94 5.34
CA ARG A 278 23.21 5.27 5.93
C ARG A 278 22.60 5.42 7.31
N SER A 279 21.52 4.67 7.59
CA SER A 279 20.79 4.72 8.85
C SER A 279 20.78 3.32 9.48
N PRO A 280 21.42 3.13 10.66
CA PRO A 280 21.58 1.81 11.25
C PRO A 280 20.24 1.26 11.74
N LEU A 281 20.05 -0.06 11.59
CA LEU A 281 18.83 -0.75 12.04
C LEU A 281 18.65 -0.69 13.57
N THR A 282 19.71 -0.43 14.32
CA THR A 282 19.68 -0.25 15.79
C THR A 282 18.83 0.92 16.26
N ILE A 283 18.45 1.84 15.38
CA ILE A 283 17.46 2.90 15.69
C ILE A 283 16.09 2.29 16.02
N CYS A 284 15.73 1.22 15.32
CA CYS A 284 14.48 0.48 15.56
C CYS A 284 14.67 -0.67 16.55
N TYR A 285 15.76 -1.42 16.39
CA TYR A 285 16.06 -2.62 17.16
C TYR A 285 17.44 -2.47 17.82
N PRO A 286 17.51 -1.91 19.05
CA PRO A 286 18.78 -1.69 19.77
C PRO A 286 19.61 -2.95 19.97
N GLU A 287 18.96 -4.11 20.01
CA GLU A 287 19.58 -5.43 20.16
C GLU A 287 20.13 -6.02 18.86
N TYR A 288 19.92 -5.37 17.71
CA TYR A 288 20.45 -5.85 16.44
C TYR A 288 21.98 -5.74 16.42
N THR A 289 22.65 -6.86 16.17
CA THR A 289 24.12 -6.96 16.15
C THR A 289 24.69 -7.20 14.76
N GLY A 290 23.83 -7.29 13.72
CA GLY A 290 24.25 -7.46 12.34
C GLY A 290 24.84 -6.18 11.74
N GLY A 291 25.37 -6.31 10.52
CA GLY A 291 25.97 -5.21 9.78
C GLY A 291 24.95 -4.31 9.08
N HIS A 292 25.45 -3.48 8.16
CA HIS A 292 24.65 -2.62 7.30
C HIS A 292 24.23 -3.33 5.98
N SER A 293 24.31 -4.67 5.94
CA SER A 293 23.86 -5.47 4.80
C SER A 293 22.34 -5.49 4.71
N TYR A 294 21.84 -5.30 3.49
CA TYR A 294 20.40 -5.41 3.21
C TYR A 294 19.86 -6.79 3.61
N GLU A 295 20.58 -7.86 3.22
CA GLU A 295 20.14 -9.24 3.43
C GLU A 295 20.00 -9.57 4.92
N GLU A 296 21.00 -9.21 5.72
CA GLU A 296 20.98 -9.46 7.17
C GLU A 296 19.88 -8.64 7.85
N ALA A 297 19.78 -7.36 7.53
CA ALA A 297 18.82 -6.46 8.12
C ALA A 297 17.36 -6.84 7.72
N ALA A 298 17.14 -7.20 6.46
CA ALA A 298 15.83 -7.63 5.97
C ALA A 298 15.40 -8.96 6.60
N ALA A 299 16.31 -9.95 6.68
CA ALA A 299 16.06 -11.23 7.35
C ALA A 299 15.75 -11.03 8.83
N TYR A 300 16.45 -10.11 9.50
CA TYR A 300 16.17 -9.81 10.90
C TYR A 300 14.75 -9.26 11.09
N ILE A 301 14.33 -8.28 10.29
CA ILE A 301 12.97 -7.74 10.35
C ILE A 301 11.94 -8.84 10.06
N GLN A 302 12.18 -9.70 9.07
CA GLN A 302 11.32 -10.84 8.78
C GLN A 302 11.14 -11.72 10.02
N CYS A 303 12.22 -12.14 10.67
CA CYS A 303 12.17 -12.93 11.89
C CYS A 303 11.36 -12.24 12.99
N GLN A 304 11.56 -10.92 13.19
CA GLN A 304 10.82 -10.17 14.20
C GLN A 304 9.30 -10.21 13.98
N PHE A 305 8.82 -10.16 12.73
CA PHE A 305 7.40 -10.30 12.42
C PHE A 305 6.92 -11.75 12.57
N GLU A 306 7.66 -12.73 12.05
CA GLU A 306 7.29 -14.15 12.11
C GLU A 306 7.25 -14.67 13.54
N ASP A 307 8.12 -14.17 14.43
CA ASP A 307 8.15 -14.51 15.84
C ASP A 307 6.94 -14.02 16.64
N LEU A 308 6.21 -13.05 16.14
CA LEU A 308 4.94 -12.61 16.72
C LEU A 308 3.83 -13.66 16.59
N ASN A 309 3.97 -14.64 15.69
CA ASN A 309 3.01 -15.73 15.54
C ASN A 309 3.09 -16.70 16.73
N LYS A 310 2.07 -16.67 17.58
CA LYS A 310 1.96 -17.56 18.77
C LYS A 310 1.44 -18.96 18.43
N ARG A 311 1.13 -19.23 17.16
CA ARG A 311 0.53 -20.49 16.68
C ARG A 311 1.34 -21.10 15.55
N LYS A 312 2.66 -21.12 15.68
CA LYS A 312 3.59 -21.56 14.62
C LYS A 312 3.29 -22.98 14.13
N ASP A 313 2.74 -23.86 15.00
CA ASP A 313 2.41 -25.25 14.66
C ASP A 313 1.18 -25.40 13.76
N THR A 314 0.27 -24.42 13.79
CA THR A 314 -1.04 -24.50 13.11
C THR A 314 -1.28 -23.40 12.09
N LYS A 315 -0.46 -22.35 12.11
CA LYS A 315 -0.61 -21.18 11.25
C LYS A 315 0.73 -20.76 10.67
N GLU A 316 0.82 -20.84 9.37
CA GLU A 316 1.98 -20.39 8.59
C GLU A 316 1.82 -18.94 8.15
N ILE A 317 2.92 -18.18 8.13
CA ILE A 317 3.00 -16.84 7.58
C ILE A 317 3.81 -16.93 6.29
N TYR A 318 3.21 -16.47 5.18
CA TYR A 318 3.86 -16.43 3.87
C TYR A 318 4.47 -15.05 3.65
N THR A 319 5.81 -14.97 3.79
CA THR A 319 6.52 -13.69 3.74
C THR A 319 7.13 -13.43 2.36
N HIS A 320 6.92 -12.23 1.82
CA HIS A 320 7.47 -11.79 0.55
C HIS A 320 8.09 -10.39 0.64
N PHE A 321 9.30 -10.24 0.09
CA PHE A 321 9.92 -8.93 -0.08
C PHE A 321 9.45 -8.29 -1.38
N THR A 322 8.80 -7.13 -1.26
CA THR A 322 8.14 -6.49 -2.39
C THR A 322 8.65 -5.07 -2.64
N CYS A 323 8.60 -4.66 -3.91
CA CYS A 323 8.71 -3.28 -4.33
C CYS A 323 7.44 -2.92 -5.11
N ALA A 324 6.60 -2.09 -4.52
CA ALA A 324 5.30 -1.74 -5.11
C ALA A 324 5.40 -0.92 -6.41
N THR A 325 6.55 -0.36 -6.71
CA THR A 325 6.83 0.34 -7.98
C THR A 325 7.44 -0.56 -9.06
N ASP A 326 7.73 -1.83 -8.72
CA ASP A 326 8.18 -2.86 -9.65
C ASP A 326 7.01 -3.82 -9.96
N THR A 327 6.35 -3.59 -11.10
CA THR A 327 5.19 -4.35 -11.53
C THR A 327 5.48 -5.84 -11.71
N LYS A 328 6.69 -6.20 -12.19
CA LYS A 328 7.09 -7.61 -12.37
C LYS A 328 7.26 -8.31 -11.03
N ASN A 329 7.85 -7.64 -10.03
CA ASN A 329 7.98 -8.18 -8.69
C ASN A 329 6.60 -8.42 -8.06
N VAL A 330 5.68 -7.46 -8.19
CA VAL A 330 4.33 -7.58 -7.63
C VAL A 330 3.55 -8.69 -8.34
N GLN A 331 3.64 -8.82 -9.67
CA GLN A 331 3.03 -9.90 -10.44
C GLN A 331 3.48 -11.28 -9.93
N PHE A 332 4.81 -11.48 -9.85
CA PHE A 332 5.39 -12.74 -9.36
C PHE A 332 4.90 -13.10 -7.95
N VAL A 333 4.87 -12.12 -7.06
CA VAL A 333 4.40 -12.34 -5.69
C VAL A 333 2.91 -12.64 -5.63
N PHE A 334 2.10 -11.99 -6.48
CA PHE A 334 0.67 -12.23 -6.53
C PHE A 334 0.34 -13.62 -7.09
N ASP A 335 1.13 -14.11 -8.04
CA ASP A 335 1.05 -15.50 -8.51
C ASP A 335 1.27 -16.49 -7.35
N ALA A 336 2.30 -16.26 -6.53
CA ALA A 336 2.57 -17.09 -5.36
C ALA A 336 1.44 -17.02 -4.31
N VAL A 337 0.88 -15.83 -4.07
CA VAL A 337 -0.28 -15.64 -3.19
C VAL A 337 -1.49 -16.44 -3.69
N THR A 338 -1.75 -16.40 -4.98
CA THR A 338 -2.86 -17.13 -5.60
C THR A 338 -2.70 -18.63 -5.40
N ASP A 339 -1.48 -19.18 -5.55
CA ASP A 339 -1.20 -20.60 -5.30
C ASP A 339 -1.44 -21.00 -3.83
N VAL A 340 -1.10 -20.14 -2.88
CA VAL A 340 -1.40 -20.35 -1.45
C VAL A 340 -2.90 -20.41 -1.20
N ILE A 341 -3.65 -19.49 -1.80
CA ILE A 341 -5.11 -19.41 -1.66
C ILE A 341 -5.78 -20.66 -2.28
N ILE A 342 -5.33 -21.09 -3.46
CA ILE A 342 -5.84 -22.30 -4.11
C ILE A 342 -5.59 -23.53 -3.23
N LYS A 343 -4.40 -23.68 -2.69
CA LYS A 343 -4.07 -24.76 -1.75
C LYS A 343 -4.96 -24.77 -0.51
N PHE A 344 -5.23 -23.58 0.04
CA PHE A 344 -6.11 -23.44 1.18
C PHE A 344 -7.54 -23.88 0.85
N ASN A 345 -8.10 -23.40 -0.25
CA ASN A 345 -9.44 -23.79 -0.70
C ASN A 345 -9.55 -25.30 -0.96
N LEU A 346 -8.51 -25.91 -1.56
CA LEU A 346 -8.49 -27.37 -1.79
C LEU A 346 -8.46 -28.18 -0.48
N ARG A 347 -7.80 -27.69 0.57
CA ARG A 347 -7.83 -28.31 1.90
C ARG A 347 -9.21 -28.22 2.54
N GLU A 348 -9.89 -27.08 2.44
CA GLU A 348 -11.25 -26.92 3.00
C GLU A 348 -12.27 -27.85 2.36
N ILE A 349 -12.14 -28.16 1.08
CA ILE A 349 -13.05 -29.09 0.37
C ILE A 349 -12.58 -30.54 0.44
N GLY A 350 -11.51 -30.85 1.22
CA GLY A 350 -11.03 -32.20 1.46
C GLY A 350 -10.31 -32.87 0.27
N LEU A 351 -9.80 -32.09 -0.67
CA LEU A 351 -9.03 -32.57 -1.83
C LEU A 351 -7.50 -32.53 -1.62
N TYR A 352 -7.05 -32.20 -0.41
CA TYR A 352 -5.63 -32.18 -0.01
C TYR A 352 -5.45 -32.72 1.39
#